data_1349e930472c7878418422de2941932c
#
_entry.id   1349e930472c7878418422de2941932c
#
_cell.length_a   1.000
_cell.length_b   1.000
_cell.length_c   1.000
_cell.angle_alpha   90.00
_cell.angle_beta   90.00
_cell.angle_gamma   90.00
#
_symmetry.space_group_name_H-M   'P 1'
#
loop_
_entity.id
_entity.type
_entity.pdbx_description
1 polymer ?
#
loop_
_entity_poly.entity_id
_entity_poly.type
_entity_poly.pdbx_seq_one_letter_code
_entity_poly.pdbx_strand_id
1 'polypeptide(L)'
;MKMRFISALLAVAVLFAMLAGCTSEPAIEPTPTTVAPTEAPTEAPAEQIDLEALYNQGMEALAQMGAEAPILFPETNIGYLNEFYAGLADIELKQLYAGVAPVTNAPFEIILVEVADEADVPTVLEIFQARVDKASDDSAYPENAKAWMNNCKITSRGPYVFLAVLMGSCEIPAEFILD
;
A
#
# COMPACT_ATOMS: atom_id res chain seq x y z
N MET A 1 -4.67 1.41 -46.35
CA MET A 1 -5.36 2.72 -46.47
C MET A 1 -4.75 3.68 -45.45
N LYS A 2 -4.08 4.75 -45.95
CA LYS A 2 -3.43 5.78 -45.17
C LYS A 2 -4.48 6.81 -44.78
N MET A 3 -4.49 7.26 -43.52
CA MET A 3 -4.97 8.62 -43.20
C MET A 3 -4.17 9.20 -42.06
N ARG A 4 -3.39 10.21 -42.43
CA ARG A 4 -2.67 11.17 -41.58
C ARG A 4 -3.66 12.27 -41.23
N PHE A 5 -3.73 12.69 -39.98
CA PHE A 5 -4.19 14.05 -39.66
C PHE A 5 -3.13 14.78 -38.85
N ILE A 6 -2.70 15.85 -39.46
CA ILE A 6 -1.75 16.87 -39.03
C ILE A 6 -2.59 18.10 -38.61
N SER A 7 -2.04 18.90 -37.72
CA SER A 7 -2.39 20.30 -37.38
C SER A 7 -3.36 20.48 -36.21
N ALA A 8 -3.21 21.44 -35.31
CA ALA A 8 -2.55 22.71 -35.43
C ALA A 8 -2.14 23.27 -34.06
N LEU A 9 -1.04 24.00 -34.07
CA LEU A 9 -0.57 25.03 -33.11
C LEU A 9 -1.61 26.13 -32.93
N LEU A 10 -1.82 26.63 -31.73
CA LEU A 10 -2.25 28.01 -31.53
C LEU A 10 -1.55 28.58 -30.28
N ALA A 11 -0.56 29.42 -30.55
CA ALA A 11 0.05 30.33 -29.59
C ALA A 11 -0.84 31.56 -29.45
N VAL A 12 -1.13 31.96 -28.21
CA VAL A 12 -1.66 33.32 -27.93
C VAL A 12 -0.75 33.96 -26.91
N ALA A 13 0.07 34.89 -27.43
CA ALA A 13 0.79 35.86 -26.64
C ALA A 13 -0.17 37.04 -26.40
N VAL A 14 -0.35 37.45 -25.15
CA VAL A 14 -0.94 38.75 -24.83
C VAL A 14 0.05 39.54 -23.99
N LEU A 15 0.60 40.51 -24.65
CA LEU A 15 1.42 41.59 -24.12
C LEU A 15 0.48 42.62 -23.49
N PHE A 16 0.68 42.99 -22.23
CA PHE A 16 0.19 44.30 -21.74
C PHE A 16 1.30 45.03 -20.99
N ALA A 17 1.58 46.20 -21.51
CA ALA A 17 2.61 47.10 -21.04
C ALA A 17 2.05 48.15 -20.06
N MET A 18 2.91 48.51 -19.13
CA MET A 18 3.15 49.79 -18.51
C MET A 18 1.98 50.69 -18.05
N LEU A 19 2.03 51.01 -16.77
CA LEU A 19 1.87 52.42 -16.34
C LEU A 19 2.73 52.65 -15.08
N ALA A 20 3.66 53.57 -15.23
CA ALA A 20 4.52 54.10 -14.20
C ALA A 20 3.71 55.05 -13.29
N GLY A 21 3.92 54.94 -11.99
CA GLY A 21 3.45 55.92 -11.01
C GLY A 21 4.47 56.04 -9.91
N CYS A 22 5.36 57.04 -10.03
CA CYS A 22 6.23 57.46 -8.94
C CYS A 22 5.43 58.27 -7.91
N THR A 23 5.41 57.82 -6.66
CA THR A 23 5.29 58.72 -5.50
C THR A 23 6.27 58.26 -4.44
N SER A 24 7.23 59.12 -4.18
CA SER A 24 8.23 59.04 -3.15
C SER A 24 7.60 59.42 -1.81
N GLU A 25 7.68 58.53 -0.81
CA GLU A 25 7.45 58.80 0.61
C GLU A 25 8.47 58.05 1.48
N PRO A 26 8.88 58.58 2.64
CA PRO A 26 10.21 58.37 3.18
C PRO A 26 10.37 56.98 3.85
N ALA A 27 11.60 56.49 3.75
CA ALA A 27 12.07 55.24 4.35
C ALA A 27 11.86 55.22 5.86
N ILE A 28 11.05 54.27 6.32
CA ILE A 28 11.13 53.72 7.67
C ILE A 28 11.94 52.44 7.55
N GLU A 29 13.13 52.42 8.09
CA GLU A 29 13.97 51.24 8.20
C GLU A 29 13.20 50.13 8.94
N PRO A 30 12.94 48.95 8.32
CA PRO A 30 12.42 47.85 9.07
C PRO A 30 13.55 47.20 9.88
N THR A 31 13.45 47.33 11.19
CA THR A 31 14.22 46.51 12.15
C THR A 31 14.10 45.03 11.72
N PRO A 32 15.22 44.28 11.58
CA PRO A 32 15.14 42.88 11.25
C PRO A 32 14.54 42.10 12.45
N THR A 33 13.26 41.80 12.34
CA THR A 33 12.63 40.82 13.24
C THR A 33 13.23 39.47 12.87
N THR A 34 14.17 39.00 13.68
CA THR A 34 14.65 37.62 13.66
C THR A 34 13.46 36.72 13.98
N VAL A 35 12.82 36.19 12.96
CA VAL A 35 11.83 35.12 13.13
C VAL A 35 12.64 33.90 13.54
N ALA A 36 12.47 33.47 14.79
CA ALA A 36 13.01 32.19 15.24
C ALA A 36 12.49 31.08 14.31
N PRO A 37 13.33 30.09 13.92
CA PRO A 37 12.85 28.95 13.15
C PRO A 37 11.71 28.31 13.96
N THR A 38 10.52 28.28 13.39
CA THR A 38 9.45 27.42 13.88
C THR A 38 9.94 26.00 13.71
N GLU A 39 10.29 25.32 14.78
CA GLU A 39 10.55 23.89 14.76
C GLU A 39 9.30 23.23 14.14
N ALA A 40 9.53 22.48 13.05
CA ALA A 40 8.50 21.64 12.49
C ALA A 40 7.96 20.71 13.58
N PRO A 41 6.65 20.44 13.63
CA PRO A 41 6.10 19.50 14.58
C PRO A 41 6.88 18.19 14.45
N THR A 42 7.57 17.78 15.51
CA THR A 42 8.14 16.43 15.60
C THR A 42 6.94 15.50 15.58
N GLU A 43 6.72 14.80 14.47
CA GLU A 43 5.76 13.70 14.43
C GLU A 43 6.09 12.74 15.56
N ALA A 44 5.09 12.40 16.37
CA ALA A 44 5.24 11.40 17.39
C ALA A 44 5.77 10.12 16.72
N PRO A 45 6.73 9.39 17.35
CA PRO A 45 7.23 8.14 16.78
C PRO A 45 6.04 7.25 16.43
N ALA A 46 5.95 6.81 15.18
CA ALA A 46 4.93 5.86 14.76
C ALA A 46 5.02 4.64 15.70
N GLU A 47 3.88 4.23 16.23
CA GLU A 47 3.78 3.07 17.12
C GLU A 47 4.34 1.85 16.37
N GLN A 48 5.43 1.29 16.89
CA GLN A 48 6.06 0.14 16.25
C GLN A 48 5.18 -1.10 16.48
N ILE A 49 4.72 -1.72 15.40
CA ILE A 49 3.91 -2.94 15.45
C ILE A 49 4.85 -4.15 15.44
N ASP A 50 4.70 -5.03 16.40
CA ASP A 50 5.34 -6.35 16.41
C ASP A 50 4.51 -7.30 15.53
N LEU A 51 4.95 -7.49 14.29
CA LEU A 51 4.22 -8.32 13.32
C LEU A 51 4.21 -9.81 13.71
N GLU A 52 5.23 -10.28 14.44
CA GLU A 52 5.25 -11.68 14.93
C GLU A 52 4.13 -11.90 15.96
N ALA A 53 4.04 -11.02 16.94
CA ALA A 53 3.00 -11.09 17.96
C ALA A 53 1.61 -10.98 17.32
N LEU A 54 1.44 -10.04 16.38
CA LEU A 54 0.18 -9.81 15.69
C LEU A 54 -0.23 -11.02 14.82
N TYR A 55 0.73 -11.58 14.07
CA TYR A 55 0.50 -12.77 13.27
C TYR A 55 0.07 -13.96 14.13
N ASN A 56 0.77 -14.22 15.25
CA ASN A 56 0.44 -15.31 16.15
C ASN A 56 -0.95 -15.16 16.79
N GLN A 57 -1.33 -13.93 17.19
CA GLN A 57 -2.66 -13.65 17.71
C GLN A 57 -3.76 -13.88 16.67
N GLY A 58 -3.56 -13.41 15.44
CA GLY A 58 -4.50 -13.66 14.36
C GLY A 58 -4.63 -15.13 13.98
N MET A 59 -3.53 -15.89 14.02
CA MET A 59 -3.55 -17.34 13.80
C MET A 59 -4.28 -18.08 14.93
N GLU A 60 -4.15 -17.61 16.18
CA GLU A 60 -4.96 -18.13 17.30
C GLU A 60 -6.46 -17.85 17.10
N ALA A 61 -6.80 -16.64 16.67
CA ALA A 61 -8.19 -16.29 16.36
C ALA A 61 -8.77 -17.18 15.24
N LEU A 62 -8.00 -17.43 14.17
CA LEU A 62 -8.39 -18.38 13.12
C LEU A 62 -8.60 -19.80 13.66
N ALA A 63 -7.70 -20.28 14.51
CA ALA A 63 -7.81 -21.63 15.10
C ALA A 63 -9.09 -21.79 15.95
N GLN A 64 -9.59 -20.72 16.56
CA GLN A 64 -10.83 -20.75 17.34
C GLN A 64 -12.09 -20.89 16.46
N MET A 65 -12.00 -20.69 15.16
CA MET A 65 -13.08 -20.95 14.21
C MET A 65 -13.36 -22.47 14.05
N GLY A 66 -12.52 -23.32 14.63
CA GLY A 66 -12.74 -24.77 14.65
C GLY A 66 -12.56 -25.43 13.29
N ALA A 67 -13.53 -26.24 12.87
CA ALA A 67 -13.46 -26.98 11.61
C ALA A 67 -13.48 -26.12 10.35
N GLU A 68 -13.87 -24.86 10.45
CA GLU A 68 -13.88 -23.89 9.35
C GLU A 68 -12.57 -23.11 9.24
N ALA A 69 -11.65 -23.29 10.21
CA ALA A 69 -10.37 -22.62 10.19
C ALA A 69 -9.55 -23.04 8.95
N PRO A 70 -8.97 -22.08 8.21
CA PRO A 70 -8.11 -22.41 7.09
C PRO A 70 -6.82 -23.10 7.58
N ILE A 71 -6.30 -24.03 6.79
CA ILE A 71 -4.96 -24.58 7.00
C ILE A 71 -3.97 -23.66 6.29
N LEU A 72 -3.20 -22.90 7.07
CA LEU A 72 -2.14 -22.03 6.57
C LEU A 72 -0.78 -22.57 7.01
N PHE A 73 0.19 -22.53 6.11
CA PHE A 73 1.58 -22.85 6.41
C PHE A 73 2.38 -21.57 6.52
N PRO A 74 3.15 -21.41 7.61
CA PRO A 74 4.08 -20.28 7.72
C PRO A 74 5.05 -20.30 6.54
N GLU A 75 5.21 -19.17 5.89
CA GLU A 75 6.16 -18.99 4.79
C GLU A 75 7.05 -17.77 5.05
N THR A 76 8.34 -18.01 5.10
CA THR A 76 9.36 -16.98 5.32
C THR A 76 10.33 -16.85 4.16
N ASN A 77 10.22 -17.71 3.14
CA ASN A 77 11.06 -17.66 1.96
C ASN A 77 10.56 -16.62 1.00
N ILE A 78 11.18 -15.45 1.01
CA ILE A 78 10.83 -14.34 0.12
C ILE A 78 10.92 -14.72 -1.37
N GLY A 79 11.86 -15.60 -1.75
CA GLY A 79 11.99 -16.09 -3.12
C GLY A 79 10.78 -16.92 -3.56
N TYR A 80 10.23 -17.73 -2.66
CA TYR A 80 8.98 -18.47 -2.93
C TYR A 80 7.79 -17.51 -3.01
N LEU A 81 7.67 -16.58 -2.07
CA LEU A 81 6.61 -15.58 -2.11
C LEU A 81 6.67 -14.74 -3.38
N ASN A 82 7.86 -14.42 -3.88
CA ASN A 82 8.04 -13.63 -5.10
C ASN A 82 7.48 -14.32 -6.37
N GLU A 83 7.26 -15.63 -6.36
CA GLU A 83 6.58 -16.33 -7.47
C GLU A 83 5.10 -15.91 -7.59
N PHE A 84 4.49 -15.51 -6.48
CA PHE A 84 3.11 -15.07 -6.40
C PHE A 84 2.99 -13.55 -6.29
N TYR A 85 3.94 -12.91 -5.63
CA TYR A 85 4.04 -11.48 -5.33
C TYR A 85 5.26 -10.89 -6.06
N ALA A 86 5.22 -10.92 -7.40
CA ALA A 86 6.37 -10.53 -8.23
C ALA A 86 6.86 -9.11 -7.91
N GLY A 87 8.14 -8.99 -7.58
CA GLY A 87 8.77 -7.73 -7.16
C GLY A 87 8.90 -7.57 -5.64
N LEU A 88 8.24 -8.41 -4.83
CA LEU A 88 8.33 -8.29 -3.37
C LEU A 88 9.76 -8.56 -2.86
N ALA A 89 10.53 -9.41 -3.54
CA ALA A 89 11.92 -9.69 -3.18
C ALA A 89 12.87 -8.52 -3.49
N ASP A 90 12.46 -7.55 -4.28
CA ASP A 90 13.24 -6.35 -4.60
C ASP A 90 13.04 -5.23 -3.56
N ILE A 91 12.07 -5.38 -2.65
CA ILE A 91 11.77 -4.44 -1.57
C ILE A 91 12.55 -4.82 -0.31
N GLU A 92 13.18 -3.85 0.33
CA GLU A 92 13.81 -4.05 1.63
C GLU A 92 12.74 -4.09 2.72
N LEU A 93 12.57 -5.27 3.34
CA LEU A 93 11.59 -5.50 4.41
C LEU A 93 12.30 -5.58 5.76
N LYS A 94 11.77 -4.88 6.78
CA LYS A 94 12.19 -5.06 8.18
C LYS A 94 11.57 -6.29 8.81
N GLN A 95 10.28 -6.54 8.50
CA GLN A 95 9.54 -7.68 9.01
C GLN A 95 8.70 -8.29 7.88
N LEU A 96 8.59 -9.61 7.87
CA LEU A 96 7.72 -10.37 6.98
C LEU A 96 7.15 -11.57 7.72
N TYR A 97 5.83 -11.64 7.82
CA TYR A 97 5.11 -12.79 8.32
C TYR A 97 4.03 -13.18 7.33
N ALA A 98 4.05 -14.42 6.91
CA ALA A 98 3.11 -14.90 5.92
C ALA A 98 2.55 -16.29 6.30
N GLY A 99 1.30 -16.49 5.99
CA GLY A 99 0.62 -17.76 6.03
C GLY A 99 -0.05 -18.02 4.69
N VAL A 100 0.29 -19.12 4.04
CA VAL A 100 -0.22 -19.46 2.72
C VAL A 100 -0.89 -20.84 2.73
N ALA A 101 -1.91 -21.00 1.90
CA ALA A 101 -2.52 -22.32 1.72
C ALA A 101 -1.55 -23.26 0.99
N PRO A 102 -1.65 -24.58 1.22
CA PRO A 102 -0.83 -25.58 0.55
C PRO A 102 -1.18 -25.76 -0.93
N VAL A 103 -2.25 -25.11 -1.39
CA VAL A 103 -2.78 -25.20 -2.75
C VAL A 103 -2.76 -23.82 -3.41
N THR A 104 -2.12 -23.75 -4.56
CA THR A 104 -2.04 -22.52 -5.37
C THR A 104 -3.42 -21.95 -5.67
N ASN A 105 -3.56 -20.63 -5.57
CA ASN A 105 -4.79 -19.89 -5.77
C ASN A 105 -5.97 -20.23 -4.83
N ALA A 106 -5.75 -21.05 -3.79
CA ALA A 106 -6.73 -21.13 -2.73
C ALA A 106 -6.83 -19.74 -2.04
N PRO A 107 -8.04 -19.25 -1.75
CA PRO A 107 -8.21 -17.93 -1.13
C PRO A 107 -8.00 -18.01 0.39
N PHE A 108 -6.81 -18.44 0.79
CA PHE A 108 -6.32 -18.51 2.16
C PHE A 108 -4.87 -18.02 2.16
N GLU A 109 -4.68 -16.71 2.20
CA GLU A 109 -3.36 -16.09 2.31
C GLU A 109 -3.42 -14.93 3.31
N ILE A 110 -2.42 -14.86 4.18
CA ILE A 110 -2.17 -13.77 5.12
C ILE A 110 -0.73 -13.32 4.90
N ILE A 111 -0.52 -12.07 4.55
CA ILE A 111 0.81 -11.48 4.33
C ILE A 111 0.89 -10.17 5.11
N LEU A 112 1.81 -10.11 6.06
CA LEU A 112 2.09 -8.92 6.86
C LEU A 112 3.52 -8.49 6.59
N VAL A 113 3.72 -7.26 6.13
CA VAL A 113 5.05 -6.71 5.88
C VAL A 113 5.25 -5.37 6.57
N GLU A 114 6.47 -5.10 6.99
CA GLU A 114 7.00 -3.78 7.33
C GLU A 114 8.11 -3.45 6.35
N VAL A 115 7.93 -2.41 5.54
CA VAL A 115 8.98 -1.92 4.63
C VAL A 115 10.05 -1.13 5.39
N ALA A 116 11.29 -1.14 4.89
CA ALA A 116 12.36 -0.36 5.47
C ALA A 116 12.19 1.15 5.18
N ASP A 117 11.68 1.50 4.00
CA ASP A 117 11.37 2.87 3.58
C ASP A 117 9.87 2.99 3.28
N GLU A 118 9.16 3.91 3.92
CA GLU A 118 7.74 4.17 3.65
C GLU A 118 7.46 4.56 2.19
N ALA A 119 8.47 5.04 1.46
CA ALA A 119 8.35 5.32 0.04
C ALA A 119 8.04 4.06 -0.79
N ASP A 120 8.32 2.86 -0.27
CA ASP A 120 8.03 1.58 -0.92
C ASP A 120 6.59 1.08 -0.68
N VAL A 121 5.85 1.66 0.27
CA VAL A 121 4.46 1.26 0.56
C VAL A 121 3.57 1.25 -0.68
N PRO A 122 3.56 2.27 -1.55
CA PRO A 122 2.78 2.23 -2.78
C PRO A 122 3.12 1.05 -3.69
N THR A 123 4.42 0.72 -3.80
CA THR A 123 4.90 -0.42 -4.62
C THR A 123 4.39 -1.75 -4.05
N VAL A 124 4.44 -1.93 -2.74
CA VAL A 124 3.91 -3.15 -2.10
C VAL A 124 2.40 -3.26 -2.28
N LEU A 125 1.65 -2.15 -2.18
CA LEU A 125 0.22 -2.14 -2.46
C LEU A 125 -0.09 -2.57 -3.91
N GLU A 126 0.68 -2.10 -4.89
CA GLU A 126 0.55 -2.50 -6.30
C GLU A 126 0.87 -3.99 -6.49
N ILE A 127 1.91 -4.52 -5.84
CA ILE A 127 2.26 -5.94 -5.86
C ILE A 127 1.12 -6.79 -5.30
N PHE A 128 0.55 -6.39 -4.15
CA PHE A 128 -0.57 -7.10 -3.53
C PHE A 128 -1.82 -7.04 -4.39
N GLN A 129 -2.13 -5.88 -4.98
CA GLN A 129 -3.25 -5.75 -5.90
C GLN A 129 -3.08 -6.64 -7.15
N ALA A 130 -1.87 -6.68 -7.73
CA ALA A 130 -1.58 -7.54 -8.87
C ALA A 130 -1.79 -9.04 -8.54
N ARG A 131 -1.47 -9.47 -7.31
CA ARG A 131 -1.79 -10.82 -6.83
C ARG A 131 -3.28 -11.08 -6.81
N VAL A 132 -4.06 -10.13 -6.26
CA VAL A 132 -5.53 -10.22 -6.21
C VAL A 132 -6.11 -10.28 -7.61
N ASP A 133 -5.69 -9.40 -8.51
CA ASP A 133 -6.18 -9.35 -9.88
C ASP A 133 -5.92 -10.67 -10.62
N LYS A 134 -4.70 -11.20 -10.49
CA LYS A 134 -4.33 -12.49 -11.09
C LYS A 134 -5.17 -13.66 -10.55
N ALA A 135 -5.40 -13.70 -9.24
CA ALA A 135 -6.17 -14.77 -8.61
C ALA A 135 -7.67 -14.65 -8.90
N SER A 136 -8.16 -13.43 -9.07
CA SER A 136 -9.56 -13.13 -9.42
C SER A 136 -9.92 -13.45 -10.87
N ASP A 137 -8.93 -13.56 -11.76
CA ASP A 137 -9.13 -13.93 -13.19
C ASP A 137 -9.03 -15.45 -13.44
N ASP A 138 -8.99 -16.26 -12.38
CA ASP A 138 -8.86 -17.72 -12.50
C ASP A 138 -10.19 -18.39 -12.91
N SER A 139 -10.34 -18.62 -14.21
CA SER A 139 -11.52 -19.28 -14.77
C SER A 139 -11.62 -20.78 -14.43
N ALA A 140 -10.52 -21.42 -14.02
CA ALA A 140 -10.51 -22.84 -13.65
C ALA A 140 -11.15 -23.07 -12.27
N TYR A 141 -11.08 -22.08 -11.38
CA TYR A 141 -11.62 -22.12 -10.02
C TYR A 141 -12.48 -20.89 -9.71
N PRO A 142 -13.68 -20.77 -10.32
CA PRO A 142 -14.48 -19.53 -10.25
C PRO A 142 -14.94 -19.17 -8.83
N GLU A 143 -15.09 -20.14 -7.92
CA GLU A 143 -15.44 -19.84 -6.53
C GLU A 143 -14.25 -19.26 -5.76
N ASN A 144 -13.03 -19.72 -6.05
CA ASN A 144 -11.82 -19.12 -5.49
C ASN A 144 -11.63 -17.68 -6.02
N ALA A 145 -11.81 -17.49 -7.34
CA ALA A 145 -11.74 -16.16 -7.95
C ALA A 145 -12.73 -15.18 -7.31
N LYS A 146 -13.97 -15.60 -7.04
CA LYS A 146 -14.95 -14.78 -6.31
C LYS A 146 -14.52 -14.45 -4.89
N ALA A 147 -13.90 -15.39 -4.18
CA ALA A 147 -13.40 -15.13 -2.83
C ALA A 147 -12.27 -14.10 -2.84
N TRP A 148 -11.33 -14.20 -3.78
CA TRP A 148 -10.29 -13.20 -4.00
C TRP A 148 -10.88 -11.81 -4.28
N MET A 149 -11.90 -11.74 -5.14
CA MET A 149 -12.58 -10.49 -5.50
C MET A 149 -13.32 -9.83 -4.32
N ASN A 150 -13.99 -10.64 -3.49
CA ASN A 150 -14.97 -10.11 -2.55
C ASN A 150 -14.49 -10.11 -1.09
N ASN A 151 -13.56 -11.01 -0.74
CA ASN A 151 -13.15 -11.25 0.65
C ASN A 151 -11.69 -10.86 0.91
N CYS A 152 -10.94 -10.44 -0.10
CA CYS A 152 -9.59 -9.94 0.10
C CYS A 152 -9.62 -8.55 0.72
N LYS A 153 -8.75 -8.33 1.70
CA LYS A 153 -8.46 -7.03 2.30
C LYS A 153 -7.00 -6.70 2.11
N ILE A 154 -6.72 -5.53 1.58
CA ILE A 154 -5.39 -4.92 1.56
C ILE A 154 -5.50 -3.63 2.37
N THR A 155 -4.69 -3.51 3.41
CA THR A 155 -4.67 -2.34 4.29
C THR A 155 -3.25 -1.87 4.53
N SER A 156 -3.06 -0.57 4.80
CA SER A 156 -1.74 -0.01 5.11
C SER A 156 -1.82 1.09 6.16
N ARG A 157 -0.77 1.19 6.99
CA ARG A 157 -0.59 2.27 7.97
C ARG A 157 0.90 2.49 8.22
N GLY A 158 1.40 3.71 7.93
CA GLY A 158 2.85 3.98 7.97
C GLY A 158 3.61 2.96 7.13
N PRO A 159 4.69 2.34 7.64
CA PRO A 159 5.50 1.38 6.88
C PRO A 159 4.86 -0.02 6.75
N TYR A 160 3.66 -0.23 7.29
CA TYR A 160 3.00 -1.54 7.34
C TYR A 160 2.02 -1.70 6.19
N VAL A 161 2.07 -2.87 5.52
CA VAL A 161 1.11 -3.27 4.48
C VAL A 161 0.67 -4.71 4.74
N PHE A 162 -0.64 -4.92 4.84
CA PHE A 162 -1.24 -6.22 5.10
C PHE A 162 -2.13 -6.64 3.95
N LEU A 163 -2.06 -7.93 3.61
CA LEU A 163 -3.02 -8.61 2.75
C LEU A 163 -3.60 -9.79 3.52
N ALA A 164 -4.92 -9.90 3.54
CA ALA A 164 -5.62 -11.06 4.07
C ALA A 164 -6.75 -11.47 3.13
N VAL A 165 -6.83 -12.76 2.80
CA VAL A 165 -7.94 -13.35 2.06
C VAL A 165 -8.31 -14.68 2.68
N LEU A 166 -9.62 -14.86 2.93
CA LEU A 166 -10.18 -16.10 3.46
C LEU A 166 -11.43 -16.49 2.65
N MET A 167 -11.79 -17.77 2.65
CA MET A 167 -13.03 -18.23 2.04
C MET A 167 -14.25 -17.57 2.68
N GLY A 168 -15.31 -17.40 1.89
CA GLY A 168 -16.45 -16.55 2.19
C GLY A 168 -17.24 -16.80 3.48
N SER A 169 -17.02 -17.91 4.16
CA SER A 169 -17.59 -18.19 5.50
C SER A 169 -16.66 -17.80 6.65
N CYS A 170 -15.39 -17.51 6.36
CA CYS A 170 -14.41 -17.12 7.36
C CYS A 170 -14.31 -15.60 7.44
N GLU A 171 -14.49 -15.04 8.61
CA GLU A 171 -14.22 -13.64 8.89
C GLU A 171 -12.72 -13.43 9.07
N ILE A 172 -12.17 -12.38 8.45
CA ILE A 172 -10.76 -12.02 8.64
C ILE A 172 -10.60 -11.45 10.06
N PRO A 173 -9.74 -12.05 10.91
CA PRO A 173 -9.43 -11.49 12.23
C PRO A 173 -8.96 -10.04 12.15
N ALA A 174 -9.32 -9.25 13.18
CA ALA A 174 -8.97 -7.83 13.24
C ALA A 174 -7.45 -7.60 13.24
N GLU A 175 -6.68 -8.57 13.76
CA GLU A 175 -5.22 -8.57 13.77
C GLU A 175 -4.59 -8.52 12.37
N PHE A 176 -5.34 -8.92 11.34
CA PHE A 176 -4.88 -8.89 9.94
C PHE A 176 -5.42 -7.69 9.16
N ILE A 177 -5.96 -6.69 9.85
CA ILE A 177 -6.49 -5.46 9.26
C ILE A 177 -5.86 -4.26 9.98
N LEU A 178 -5.28 -3.36 9.23
CA LEU A 178 -4.80 -2.07 9.75
C LEU A 178 -5.93 -1.04 9.64
N ASP A 179 -6.35 -0.50 10.78
CA ASP A 179 -7.34 0.59 10.86
C ASP A 179 -6.67 1.98 10.83
#